data_267733cda04893b7c362c54168a9617f
#
_entry.id   267733cda04893b7c362c54168a9617f
#
_cell.length_a   1.000
_cell.length_b   1.000
_cell.length_c   1.000
_cell.angle_alpha   90.00
_cell.angle_beta   90.00
_cell.angle_gamma   90.00
#
_symmetry.space_group_name_H-M   'P 1'
#
loop_
_entity.id
_entity.type
_entity.pdbx_description
1 polymer ?
#
loop_
_entity_poly.entity_id
_entity_poly.type
_entity_poly.pdbx_seq_one_letter_code
_entity_poly.pdbx_strand_id
1 'polypeptide(L)'
;AKSEAIDTILSAAQLKEEGQIGKILVTGCLSQRYQADILEELPEIDGIMGTGCFGDIVPALEQVMEGRECRHFADINGPVEELPRVLSTPRHYAYLRIAEGCSNRCAYCVIPSLRGNYRSRRMEDILQEAQALADDGVQECIVIAQDITRYGMDLYGERKLPELLRALCRLPFHWIRLHYLYPDNLSDELIDTIAGEEKICNYLDIPIQHCNDAILKAMNRRDTKAELLELFAKLRARIPGVVLRTSLITGLPYEDEAAFEELCDFLGEQKLQRVGAFAYSPEEGTPAAKMLNRVDADEAQRRAELVMEVQSQVMDQFNDSRMGDTVEVLCDGWDGQSMSYVGRSYAESPGIDGSIYFTSDSPVEAGDFVRVRITGAMDGELTGERTEE
;
A
#
# COMPACT_ATOMS: atom_id res chain seq x y z
N ALA A 1 -4.01 2.76 13.12
CA ALA A 1 -4.48 1.36 12.88
C ALA A 1 -5.10 0.71 14.11
N LYS A 2 -4.38 0.62 15.28
CA LYS A 2 -4.94 -0.03 16.48
C LYS A 2 -6.17 0.72 17.00
N SER A 3 -6.09 2.02 17.20
CA SER A 3 -7.21 2.87 17.67
C SER A 3 -8.40 2.77 16.71
N GLU A 4 -8.18 2.94 15.42
CA GLU A 4 -9.19 2.83 14.37
C GLU A 4 -9.91 1.47 14.39
N ALA A 5 -9.17 0.37 14.55
CA ALA A 5 -9.77 -0.96 14.65
C ALA A 5 -10.65 -1.11 15.91
N ILE A 6 -10.20 -0.55 17.05
CA ILE A 6 -10.99 -0.53 18.29
C ILE A 6 -12.24 0.34 18.11
N ASP A 7 -12.12 1.53 17.53
CA ASP A 7 -13.25 2.42 17.27
C ASP A 7 -14.29 1.77 16.35
N THR A 8 -13.84 1.00 15.34
CA THR A 8 -14.71 0.22 14.46
C THR A 8 -15.47 -0.87 15.25
N ILE A 9 -14.79 -1.57 16.16
CA ILE A 9 -15.43 -2.60 17.01
C ILE A 9 -16.46 -1.94 17.94
N LEU A 10 -16.12 -0.81 18.57
CA LEU A 10 -17.04 -0.09 19.44
C LEU A 10 -18.26 0.45 18.69
N SER A 11 -18.07 0.93 17.45
CA SER A 11 -19.19 1.33 16.60
C SER A 11 -20.10 0.14 16.25
N ALA A 12 -19.52 -1.03 15.96
CA ALA A 12 -20.30 -2.24 15.76
C ALA A 12 -21.02 -2.70 17.05
N ALA A 13 -20.39 -2.53 18.23
CA ALA A 13 -21.00 -2.83 19.51
C ALA A 13 -22.26 -1.96 19.75
N GLN A 14 -22.20 -0.67 19.41
CA GLN A 14 -23.35 0.21 19.48
C GLN A 14 -24.49 -0.28 18.58
N LEU A 15 -24.20 -0.65 17.33
CA LEU A 15 -25.22 -1.22 16.42
C LEU A 15 -25.83 -2.52 16.97
N LYS A 16 -25.05 -3.31 17.70
CA LYS A 16 -25.54 -4.52 18.38
C LYS A 16 -26.48 -4.19 19.53
N GLU A 17 -26.14 -3.21 20.36
CA GLU A 17 -27.01 -2.71 21.45
C GLU A 17 -28.34 -2.15 20.90
N GLU A 18 -28.30 -1.45 19.77
CA GLU A 18 -29.48 -0.92 19.08
C GLU A 18 -30.32 -2.03 18.36
N GLY A 19 -29.83 -3.27 18.36
CA GLY A 19 -30.49 -4.40 17.71
C GLY A 19 -30.43 -4.40 16.18
N GLN A 20 -29.53 -3.59 15.60
CA GLN A 20 -29.34 -3.52 14.15
C GLN A 20 -28.51 -4.69 13.63
N ILE A 21 -27.57 -5.19 14.44
CA ILE A 21 -26.77 -6.40 14.17
C ILE A 21 -26.89 -7.38 15.34
N GLY A 22 -26.75 -8.68 15.06
CA GLY A 22 -26.90 -9.71 16.08
C GLY A 22 -25.61 -10.19 16.71
N LYS A 23 -24.54 -10.22 15.95
CA LYS A 23 -23.25 -10.81 16.33
C LYS A 23 -22.08 -10.04 15.78
N ILE A 24 -20.92 -10.10 16.50
CA ILE A 24 -19.66 -9.50 16.11
C ILE A 24 -18.56 -10.56 16.08
N LEU A 25 -18.02 -10.83 14.90
CA LEU A 25 -16.83 -11.66 14.70
C LEU A 25 -15.68 -10.78 14.23
N VAL A 26 -14.60 -10.69 15.01
CA VAL A 26 -13.41 -9.88 14.69
C VAL A 26 -12.32 -10.76 14.08
N THR A 27 -11.81 -10.36 12.93
CA THR A 27 -10.71 -11.06 12.25
C THR A 27 -9.59 -10.09 11.82
N GLY A 28 -8.38 -10.60 11.64
CA GLY A 28 -7.26 -9.84 11.13
C GLY A 28 -6.12 -9.63 12.14
N CYS A 29 -5.34 -8.55 11.94
CA CYS A 29 -4.10 -8.33 12.69
C CYS A 29 -4.34 -8.02 14.17
N LEU A 30 -5.43 -7.30 14.52
CA LEU A 30 -5.74 -6.97 15.90
C LEU A 30 -6.07 -8.24 16.71
N SER A 31 -6.98 -9.07 16.20
CA SER A 31 -7.34 -10.35 16.83
C SER A 31 -6.16 -11.31 16.89
N GLN A 32 -5.34 -11.38 15.83
CA GLN A 32 -4.10 -12.19 15.82
C GLN A 32 -3.13 -11.78 16.91
N ARG A 33 -3.03 -10.48 17.20
CA ARG A 33 -2.07 -9.93 18.15
C ARG A 33 -2.48 -10.14 19.60
N TYR A 34 -3.73 -9.83 19.91
CA TYR A 34 -4.23 -9.77 21.29
C TYR A 34 -5.01 -11.02 21.69
N GLN A 35 -5.44 -11.84 20.73
CA GLN A 35 -6.09 -13.12 21.00
C GLN A 35 -7.17 -13.04 22.11
N ALA A 36 -6.97 -13.81 23.19
CA ALA A 36 -7.94 -13.86 24.29
C ALA A 36 -8.13 -12.52 24.99
N ASP A 37 -7.09 -11.70 25.08
CA ASP A 37 -7.14 -10.42 25.81
C ASP A 37 -8.18 -9.46 25.19
N ILE A 38 -8.40 -9.53 23.86
CA ILE A 38 -9.39 -8.68 23.20
C ILE A 38 -10.84 -9.02 23.63
N LEU A 39 -11.12 -10.28 23.95
CA LEU A 39 -12.45 -10.68 24.44
C LEU A 39 -12.69 -10.28 25.89
N GLU A 40 -11.62 -10.16 26.67
CA GLU A 40 -11.71 -9.70 28.07
C GLU A 40 -11.95 -8.18 28.11
N GLU A 41 -11.28 -7.43 27.25
CA GLU A 41 -11.39 -5.96 27.19
C GLU A 41 -12.63 -5.48 26.40
N LEU A 42 -13.12 -6.27 25.45
CA LEU A 42 -14.27 -5.94 24.59
C LEU A 42 -15.29 -7.09 24.63
N PRO A 43 -16.08 -7.21 25.71
CA PRO A 43 -17.01 -8.32 25.91
C PRO A 43 -18.18 -8.33 24.92
N GLU A 44 -18.38 -7.29 24.13
CA GLU A 44 -19.39 -7.23 23.08
C GLU A 44 -19.06 -8.14 21.87
N ILE A 45 -17.81 -8.56 21.74
CA ILE A 45 -17.35 -9.44 20.66
C ILE A 45 -17.81 -10.88 20.95
N ASP A 46 -18.44 -11.51 19.97
CA ASP A 46 -18.93 -12.91 20.07
C ASP A 46 -17.89 -13.94 19.61
N GLY A 47 -16.90 -13.52 18.82
CA GLY A 47 -15.83 -14.41 18.35
C GLY A 47 -14.66 -13.69 17.71
N ILE A 48 -13.52 -14.37 17.68
CA ILE A 48 -12.28 -13.86 17.10
C ILE A 48 -11.60 -14.90 16.20
N MET A 49 -10.98 -14.40 15.11
CA MET A 49 -10.19 -15.21 14.19
C MET A 49 -8.84 -14.54 13.92
N GLY A 50 -7.81 -15.36 13.72
CA GLY A 50 -6.47 -14.91 13.32
C GLY A 50 -6.34 -14.60 11.83
N THR A 51 -5.09 -14.26 11.44
CA THR A 51 -4.74 -13.92 10.04
C THR A 51 -4.47 -15.14 9.15
N GLY A 52 -4.30 -16.33 9.70
CA GLY A 52 -3.96 -17.55 8.97
C GLY A 52 -5.11 -18.50 8.69
N CYS A 53 -6.36 -18.08 8.88
CA CYS A 53 -7.52 -18.96 8.82
C CYS A 53 -8.76 -18.32 8.17
N PHE A 54 -8.55 -17.50 7.15
CA PHE A 54 -9.67 -16.83 6.47
C PHE A 54 -10.64 -17.79 5.76
N GLY A 55 -10.14 -18.97 5.34
CA GLY A 55 -10.98 -20.02 4.75
C GLY A 55 -12.04 -20.59 5.68
N ASP A 56 -11.84 -20.46 6.99
CA ASP A 56 -12.76 -20.96 8.00
C ASP A 56 -13.79 -19.93 8.48
N ILE A 57 -13.95 -18.81 7.74
CA ILE A 57 -14.85 -17.71 8.13
C ILE A 57 -16.30 -18.19 8.25
N VAL A 58 -16.78 -19.07 7.35
CA VAL A 58 -18.16 -19.57 7.37
C VAL A 58 -18.42 -20.47 8.59
N PRO A 59 -17.60 -21.51 8.86
CA PRO A 59 -17.74 -22.30 10.09
C PRO A 59 -17.64 -21.46 11.38
N ALA A 60 -16.77 -20.44 11.39
CA ALA A 60 -16.63 -19.53 12.54
C ALA A 60 -17.90 -18.69 12.75
N LEU A 61 -18.48 -18.16 11.68
CA LEU A 61 -19.77 -17.44 11.74
C LEU A 61 -20.91 -18.33 12.21
N GLU A 62 -21.01 -19.56 11.71
CA GLU A 62 -22.01 -20.53 12.16
C GLU A 62 -21.90 -20.80 13.67
N GLN A 63 -20.68 -21.01 14.17
CA GLN A 63 -20.39 -21.20 15.59
C GLN A 63 -20.85 -20.00 16.43
N VAL A 64 -20.54 -18.77 15.99
CA VAL A 64 -20.95 -17.53 16.66
C VAL A 64 -22.47 -17.33 16.61
N MET A 65 -23.12 -17.64 15.48
CA MET A 65 -24.57 -17.54 15.32
C MET A 65 -25.34 -18.53 16.22
N GLU A 66 -24.76 -19.70 16.49
CA GLU A 66 -25.30 -20.66 17.46
C GLU A 66 -25.05 -20.25 18.93
N GLY A 67 -24.45 -19.11 19.18
CA GLY A 67 -24.12 -18.61 20.53
C GLY A 67 -22.95 -19.31 21.21
N ARG A 68 -22.14 -20.02 20.43
CA ARG A 68 -20.91 -20.64 20.92
C ARG A 68 -19.73 -19.67 20.75
N GLU A 69 -18.86 -19.61 21.75
CA GLU A 69 -17.63 -18.82 21.66
C GLU A 69 -16.74 -19.34 20.50
N CYS A 70 -16.26 -18.43 19.67
CA CYS A 70 -15.32 -18.74 18.59
C CYS A 70 -13.97 -18.10 18.85
N ARG A 71 -12.94 -18.92 19.00
CA ARG A 71 -11.51 -18.51 19.05
C ARG A 71 -10.76 -19.37 18.05
N HIS A 72 -10.53 -18.85 16.85
CA HIS A 72 -9.95 -19.64 15.78
C HIS A 72 -8.64 -19.01 15.27
N PHE A 73 -7.51 -19.70 15.49
CA PHE A 73 -6.17 -19.27 15.09
C PHE A 73 -5.43 -20.43 14.45
N ALA A 74 -4.99 -20.26 13.22
CA ALA A 74 -4.15 -21.21 12.52
C ALA A 74 -2.66 -20.78 12.57
N ASP A 75 -1.79 -21.66 12.09
CA ASP A 75 -0.37 -21.34 11.94
C ASP A 75 -0.18 -20.22 10.90
N ILE A 76 0.31 -19.06 11.36
CA ILE A 76 0.61 -17.92 10.48
C ILE A 76 1.72 -18.20 9.46
N ASN A 77 2.47 -19.31 9.59
CA ASN A 77 3.45 -19.78 8.63
C ASN A 77 2.93 -20.91 7.74
N GLY A 78 1.68 -21.31 7.90
CA GLY A 78 1.01 -22.27 7.03
C GLY A 78 0.97 -21.82 5.57
N PRO A 79 0.61 -22.71 4.64
CA PRO A 79 0.42 -22.36 3.22
C PRO A 79 -0.54 -21.18 3.05
N VAL A 80 -0.30 -20.36 2.04
CA VAL A 80 -1.27 -19.30 1.66
C VAL A 80 -2.47 -19.99 1.04
N GLU A 81 -3.66 -19.77 1.62
CA GLU A 81 -4.89 -20.35 1.10
C GLU A 81 -5.34 -19.62 -0.19
N GLU A 82 -5.71 -20.42 -1.18
CA GLU A 82 -6.31 -19.94 -2.42
C GLU A 82 -7.83 -20.00 -2.27
N LEU A 83 -8.45 -18.84 -2.09
CA LEU A 83 -9.87 -18.71 -1.79
C LEU A 83 -10.58 -17.90 -2.89
N PRO A 84 -11.85 -18.23 -3.18
CA PRO A 84 -12.69 -17.34 -3.99
C PRO A 84 -12.80 -15.97 -3.30
N ARG A 85 -12.82 -14.92 -4.11
CA ARG A 85 -12.97 -13.57 -3.59
C ARG A 85 -14.19 -12.86 -4.15
N VAL A 86 -14.73 -11.95 -3.37
CA VAL A 86 -15.68 -10.94 -3.80
C VAL A 86 -14.95 -9.62 -3.82
N LEU A 87 -15.01 -8.88 -4.92
CA LEU A 87 -14.39 -7.58 -5.00
C LEU A 87 -15.15 -6.57 -4.14
N SER A 88 -14.42 -5.91 -3.25
CA SER A 88 -14.90 -4.76 -2.47
C SER A 88 -14.42 -3.42 -3.05
N THR A 89 -13.49 -3.45 -4.00
CA THR A 89 -13.09 -2.28 -4.79
C THR A 89 -14.13 -1.99 -5.87
N PRO A 90 -14.14 -0.77 -6.46
CA PRO A 90 -14.80 -0.54 -7.73
C PRO A 90 -14.36 -1.56 -8.78
N ARG A 91 -15.23 -1.85 -9.77
CA ARG A 91 -14.97 -2.95 -10.72
C ARG A 91 -13.78 -2.72 -11.65
N HIS A 92 -13.36 -1.49 -11.84
CA HIS A 92 -12.32 -1.15 -12.81
C HIS A 92 -10.89 -1.33 -12.28
N TYR A 93 -10.69 -1.53 -10.96
CA TYR A 93 -9.37 -1.91 -10.44
C TYR A 93 -9.46 -2.97 -9.34
N ALA A 94 -8.40 -3.75 -9.18
CA ALA A 94 -8.32 -4.76 -8.13
C ALA A 94 -6.89 -4.93 -7.62
N TYR A 95 -6.77 -5.21 -6.31
CA TYR A 95 -5.51 -5.61 -5.72
C TYR A 95 -5.27 -7.11 -5.92
N LEU A 96 -4.12 -7.47 -6.46
CA LEU A 96 -3.67 -8.85 -6.65
C LEU A 96 -2.54 -9.16 -5.67
N ARG A 97 -2.85 -9.91 -4.63
CA ARG A 97 -1.85 -10.32 -3.64
C ARG A 97 -1.02 -11.49 -4.18
N ILE A 98 0.30 -11.33 -4.24
CA ILE A 98 1.22 -12.36 -4.77
C ILE A 98 1.98 -13.12 -3.68
N ALA A 99 1.97 -12.63 -2.45
CA ALA A 99 2.60 -13.27 -1.30
C ALA A 99 1.97 -12.79 0.02
N GLU A 100 2.27 -13.49 1.11
CA GLU A 100 1.83 -13.16 2.48
C GLU A 100 3.03 -13.21 3.43
N GLY A 101 3.00 -12.35 4.48
CA GLY A 101 4.05 -12.28 5.48
C GLY A 101 5.30 -11.52 5.02
N CYS A 102 6.27 -11.35 5.92
CA CYS A 102 7.50 -10.61 5.63
C CYS A 102 8.69 -11.15 6.42
N SER A 103 9.84 -11.30 5.75
CA SER A 103 11.09 -11.77 6.36
C SER A 103 12.18 -10.69 6.45
N ASN A 104 11.86 -9.40 6.19
CA ASN A 104 12.83 -8.31 6.28
C ASN A 104 13.19 -7.96 7.73
N ARG A 105 12.27 -8.20 8.70
CA ARG A 105 12.50 -8.02 10.14
C ARG A 105 13.00 -6.63 10.51
N CYS A 106 12.44 -5.58 9.90
CA CYS A 106 12.70 -4.20 10.30
C CYS A 106 12.38 -4.02 11.79
N ALA A 107 13.25 -3.30 12.53
CA ALA A 107 13.19 -3.24 13.98
C ALA A 107 11.89 -2.60 14.53
N TYR A 108 11.23 -1.75 13.77
CA TYR A 108 9.96 -1.11 14.10
C TYR A 108 8.72 -1.92 13.75
N CYS A 109 8.87 -3.01 12.98
CA CYS A 109 7.74 -3.66 12.31
C CYS A 109 7.27 -4.92 13.04
N VAL A 110 5.96 -4.98 13.30
CA VAL A 110 5.29 -6.11 13.95
C VAL A 110 4.75 -7.16 12.96
N ILE A 111 4.76 -6.88 11.66
CA ILE A 111 4.18 -7.75 10.63
C ILE A 111 4.66 -9.21 10.68
N PRO A 112 5.97 -9.51 10.87
CA PRO A 112 6.41 -10.90 10.94
C PRO A 112 5.77 -11.73 12.07
N SER A 113 5.37 -11.08 13.16
CA SER A 113 4.68 -11.75 14.28
C SER A 113 3.18 -11.92 14.07
N LEU A 114 2.59 -11.16 13.13
CA LEU A 114 1.16 -11.18 12.85
C LEU A 114 0.81 -11.99 11.60
N ARG A 115 1.67 -11.95 10.59
CA ARG A 115 1.44 -12.56 9.27
C ARG A 115 2.46 -13.61 8.91
N GLY A 116 3.41 -13.90 9.83
CA GLY A 116 4.46 -14.91 9.64
C GLY A 116 5.58 -14.50 8.69
N ASN A 117 6.40 -15.48 8.35
CA ASN A 117 7.47 -15.33 7.37
C ASN A 117 6.90 -15.15 5.96
N TYR A 118 7.71 -14.62 5.06
CA TYR A 118 7.34 -14.43 3.67
C TYR A 118 6.99 -15.76 2.99
N ARG A 119 5.85 -15.83 2.35
CA ARG A 119 5.34 -16.99 1.62
C ARG A 119 4.75 -16.53 0.29
N SER A 120 5.39 -16.92 -0.80
CA SER A 120 4.91 -16.69 -2.16
C SER A 120 3.69 -17.56 -2.46
N ARG A 121 2.73 -17.03 -3.20
CA ARG A 121 1.72 -17.83 -3.89
C ARG A 121 2.33 -18.46 -5.14
N ARG A 122 1.80 -19.59 -5.59
CA ARG A 122 2.23 -20.21 -6.84
C ARG A 122 1.86 -19.30 -8.03
N MET A 123 2.73 -19.25 -9.02
CA MET A 123 2.53 -18.41 -10.20
C MET A 123 1.24 -18.78 -10.94
N GLU A 124 0.93 -20.07 -11.03
CA GLU A 124 -0.27 -20.56 -11.70
C GLU A 124 -1.54 -20.08 -11.03
N ASP A 125 -1.59 -20.09 -9.69
CA ASP A 125 -2.75 -19.66 -8.89
C ASP A 125 -2.95 -18.14 -9.01
N ILE A 126 -1.86 -17.36 -8.98
CA ILE A 126 -1.88 -15.91 -9.21
C ILE A 126 -2.43 -15.59 -10.61
N LEU A 127 -1.93 -16.29 -11.65
CA LEU A 127 -2.35 -16.05 -13.02
C LEU A 127 -3.81 -16.49 -13.25
N GLN A 128 -4.27 -17.54 -12.59
CA GLN A 128 -5.68 -17.95 -12.64
C GLN A 128 -6.59 -16.88 -12.02
N GLU A 129 -6.25 -16.34 -10.85
CA GLU A 129 -6.99 -15.24 -10.24
C GLU A 129 -6.95 -13.98 -11.11
N ALA A 130 -5.77 -13.62 -11.63
CA ALA A 130 -5.60 -12.47 -12.49
C ALA A 130 -6.44 -12.58 -13.79
N GLN A 131 -6.52 -13.77 -14.38
CA GLN A 131 -7.37 -14.01 -15.55
C GLN A 131 -8.86 -13.80 -15.21
N ALA A 132 -9.31 -14.33 -14.05
CA ALA A 132 -10.70 -14.13 -13.61
C ALA A 132 -11.02 -12.64 -13.38
N LEU A 133 -10.09 -11.88 -12.77
CA LEU A 133 -10.24 -10.43 -12.60
C LEU A 133 -10.35 -9.69 -13.95
N ALA A 134 -9.52 -10.08 -14.91
CA ALA A 134 -9.56 -9.49 -16.25
C ALA A 134 -10.84 -9.85 -17.00
N ASP A 135 -11.33 -11.09 -16.87
CA ASP A 135 -12.60 -11.53 -17.47
C ASP A 135 -13.81 -10.80 -16.84
N ASP A 136 -13.72 -10.41 -15.56
CA ASP A 136 -14.70 -9.58 -14.85
C ASP A 136 -14.63 -8.09 -15.23
N GLY A 137 -13.68 -7.68 -16.09
CA GLY A 137 -13.55 -6.33 -16.64
C GLY A 137 -12.64 -5.40 -15.84
N VAL A 138 -11.81 -5.92 -14.92
CA VAL A 138 -10.80 -5.13 -14.23
C VAL A 138 -9.79 -4.55 -15.22
N GLN A 139 -9.64 -3.24 -15.21
CA GLN A 139 -8.73 -2.50 -16.09
C GLN A 139 -7.34 -2.31 -15.48
N GLU A 140 -7.27 -2.01 -14.18
CA GLU A 140 -6.02 -1.81 -13.45
C GLU A 140 -5.80 -2.93 -12.42
N CYS A 141 -4.73 -3.70 -12.60
CA CYS A 141 -4.27 -4.72 -11.66
C CYS A 141 -3.17 -4.16 -10.75
N ILE A 142 -3.41 -4.09 -9.45
CA ILE A 142 -2.46 -3.56 -8.46
C ILE A 142 -1.80 -4.73 -7.74
N VAL A 143 -0.54 -4.99 -8.06
CA VAL A 143 0.25 -6.10 -7.49
C VAL A 143 0.75 -5.72 -6.11
N ILE A 144 0.39 -6.51 -5.10
CA ILE A 144 0.72 -6.25 -3.70
C ILE A 144 1.29 -7.47 -2.97
N ALA A 145 2.14 -7.20 -2.00
CA ALA A 145 2.53 -8.04 -0.86
C ALA A 145 3.11 -7.12 0.22
N GLN A 146 3.64 -7.64 1.32
CA GLN A 146 4.44 -6.83 2.25
C GLN A 146 5.82 -6.44 1.66
N ASP A 147 6.27 -7.16 0.64
CA ASP A 147 7.46 -6.89 -0.17
C ASP A 147 7.35 -7.71 -1.46
N ILE A 148 6.96 -7.11 -2.58
CA ILE A 148 6.80 -7.84 -3.84
C ILE A 148 8.14 -8.27 -4.45
N THR A 149 9.24 -7.58 -4.12
CA THR A 149 10.56 -7.84 -4.70
C THR A 149 11.16 -9.19 -4.32
N ARG A 150 10.63 -9.82 -3.26
CA ARG A 150 11.07 -11.15 -2.80
C ARG A 150 10.32 -12.31 -3.45
N TYR A 151 9.32 -12.02 -4.27
CA TYR A 151 8.48 -13.05 -4.86
C TYR A 151 9.30 -14.18 -5.51
N GLY A 152 8.99 -15.41 -5.12
CA GLY A 152 9.59 -16.62 -5.64
C GLY A 152 10.79 -17.17 -4.85
N MET A 153 11.45 -16.35 -4.03
CA MET A 153 12.67 -16.77 -3.30
C MET A 153 12.45 -17.98 -2.39
N ASP A 154 11.33 -18.03 -1.70
CA ASP A 154 10.95 -19.12 -0.78
C ASP A 154 10.41 -20.35 -1.51
N LEU A 155 9.71 -20.16 -2.61
CA LEU A 155 9.00 -21.21 -3.33
C LEU A 155 9.83 -21.82 -4.47
N TYR A 156 10.62 -21.01 -5.20
CA TYR A 156 11.39 -21.43 -6.38
C TYR A 156 12.92 -21.35 -6.17
N GLY A 157 13.38 -20.78 -5.05
CA GLY A 157 14.81 -20.58 -4.78
C GLY A 157 15.42 -19.39 -5.53
N GLU A 158 14.65 -18.65 -6.31
CA GLU A 158 15.08 -17.48 -7.08
C GLU A 158 13.95 -16.42 -7.16
N ARG A 159 14.33 -15.19 -7.49
CA ARG A 159 13.34 -14.09 -7.67
C ARG A 159 12.61 -14.28 -8.98
N LYS A 160 11.28 -14.38 -8.91
CA LYS A 160 10.38 -14.63 -10.05
C LYS A 160 9.47 -13.44 -10.38
N LEU A 161 9.64 -12.30 -9.73
CA LEU A 161 8.77 -11.14 -10.00
C LEU A 161 8.86 -10.69 -11.46
N PRO A 162 10.04 -10.57 -12.12
CA PRO A 162 10.08 -10.20 -13.54
C PRO A 162 9.31 -11.15 -14.45
N GLU A 163 9.42 -12.47 -14.19
CA GLU A 163 8.70 -13.49 -14.95
C GLU A 163 7.18 -13.40 -14.74
N LEU A 164 6.74 -13.23 -13.49
CA LEU A 164 5.33 -13.02 -13.15
C LEU A 164 4.76 -11.78 -13.83
N LEU A 165 5.48 -10.65 -13.80
CA LEU A 165 5.04 -9.40 -14.41
C LEU A 165 4.87 -9.53 -15.93
N ARG A 166 5.83 -10.16 -16.60
CA ARG A 166 5.70 -10.44 -18.06
C ARG A 166 4.49 -11.34 -18.37
N ALA A 167 4.18 -12.29 -17.46
CA ALA A 167 3.00 -13.14 -17.64
C ALA A 167 1.70 -12.36 -17.42
N LEU A 168 1.63 -11.49 -16.40
CA LEU A 168 0.49 -10.60 -16.13
C LEU A 168 0.25 -9.62 -17.30
N CYS A 169 1.32 -9.09 -17.92
CA CYS A 169 1.22 -8.20 -19.08
C CYS A 169 0.56 -8.84 -20.31
N ARG A 170 0.51 -10.18 -20.39
CA ARG A 170 -0.19 -10.90 -21.46
C ARG A 170 -1.71 -10.95 -21.27
N LEU A 171 -2.18 -10.68 -20.05
CA LEU A 171 -3.60 -10.61 -19.72
C LEU A 171 -4.21 -9.28 -20.20
N PRO A 172 -5.53 -9.18 -20.38
CA PRO A 172 -6.17 -8.01 -20.96
C PRO A 172 -6.33 -6.83 -19.97
N PHE A 173 -5.45 -6.71 -18.97
CA PHE A 173 -5.37 -5.48 -18.18
C PHE A 173 -4.85 -4.33 -19.04
N HIS A 174 -5.32 -3.12 -18.77
CA HIS A 174 -4.75 -1.90 -19.34
C HIS A 174 -3.53 -1.46 -18.55
N TRP A 175 -3.64 -1.41 -17.20
CA TRP A 175 -2.55 -1.07 -16.30
C TRP A 175 -2.22 -2.17 -15.31
N ILE A 176 -0.92 -2.28 -14.98
CA ILE A 176 -0.38 -3.06 -13.89
C ILE A 176 0.43 -2.12 -13.00
N ARG A 177 -0.01 -1.92 -11.77
CA ARG A 177 0.66 -1.05 -10.79
C ARG A 177 1.38 -1.89 -9.75
N LEU A 178 2.55 -1.41 -9.30
CA LEU A 178 3.40 -2.11 -8.34
C LEU A 178 3.48 -1.34 -7.02
N HIS A 179 3.17 -2.01 -5.93
CA HIS A 179 3.31 -1.45 -4.58
C HIS A 179 4.27 -2.28 -3.72
N TYR A 180 4.92 -1.61 -2.74
CA TYR A 180 5.78 -2.23 -1.74
C TYR A 180 7.03 -2.90 -2.32
N LEU A 181 7.80 -2.13 -3.09
CA LEU A 181 9.11 -2.50 -3.60
C LEU A 181 10.19 -2.20 -2.55
N TYR A 182 10.91 -3.22 -2.09
CA TYR A 182 11.99 -3.00 -1.13
C TYR A 182 13.29 -2.58 -1.87
N PRO A 183 13.95 -1.48 -1.48
CA PRO A 183 15.01 -0.85 -2.28
C PRO A 183 16.16 -1.78 -2.65
N ASP A 184 16.70 -2.55 -1.67
CA ASP A 184 17.87 -3.44 -1.84
C ASP A 184 17.63 -4.64 -2.78
N ASN A 185 16.39 -4.84 -3.22
CA ASN A 185 15.99 -5.97 -4.04
C ASN A 185 15.59 -5.60 -5.48
N LEU A 186 15.69 -4.32 -5.87
CA LEU A 186 15.41 -3.84 -7.21
C LEU A 186 16.55 -4.19 -8.17
N SER A 187 16.50 -5.41 -8.72
CA SER A 187 17.51 -5.89 -9.68
C SER A 187 17.41 -5.19 -11.04
N ASP A 188 18.51 -5.22 -11.80
CA ASP A 188 18.53 -4.67 -13.15
C ASP A 188 17.48 -5.33 -14.06
N GLU A 189 17.28 -6.66 -13.93
CA GLU A 189 16.25 -7.37 -14.68
C GLU A 189 14.84 -6.87 -14.34
N LEU A 190 14.55 -6.59 -13.06
CA LEU A 190 13.25 -6.06 -12.66
C LEU A 190 13.03 -4.65 -13.22
N ILE A 191 14.05 -3.79 -13.14
CA ILE A 191 14.01 -2.44 -13.70
C ILE A 191 13.80 -2.48 -15.21
N ASP A 192 14.50 -3.35 -15.92
CA ASP A 192 14.33 -3.53 -17.37
C ASP A 192 12.95 -4.07 -17.73
N THR A 193 12.41 -4.97 -16.92
CA THR A 193 11.06 -5.48 -17.12
C THR A 193 10.02 -4.36 -16.96
N ILE A 194 10.15 -3.54 -15.92
CA ILE A 194 9.25 -2.40 -15.69
C ILE A 194 9.36 -1.40 -16.85
N ALA A 195 10.56 -1.07 -17.28
CA ALA A 195 10.80 -0.12 -18.37
C ALA A 195 10.33 -0.63 -19.74
N GLY A 196 10.35 -1.94 -19.95
CA GLY A 196 10.05 -2.56 -21.26
C GLY A 196 8.59 -2.99 -21.47
N GLU A 197 7.79 -3.06 -20.40
CA GLU A 197 6.41 -3.50 -20.47
C GLU A 197 5.45 -2.30 -20.38
N GLU A 198 4.83 -1.92 -21.49
CA GLU A 198 3.98 -0.73 -21.61
C GLU A 198 2.78 -0.71 -20.64
N LYS A 199 2.30 -1.89 -20.21
CA LYS A 199 1.19 -2.00 -19.25
C LYS A 199 1.60 -1.72 -17.81
N ILE A 200 2.89 -1.79 -17.48
CA ILE A 200 3.36 -1.49 -16.13
C ILE A 200 3.43 0.02 -15.96
N CYS A 201 2.66 0.54 -15.02
CA CYS A 201 2.70 1.96 -14.69
C CYS A 201 4.11 2.39 -14.28
N ASN A 202 4.61 3.49 -14.85
CA ASN A 202 5.88 4.11 -14.44
C ASN A 202 5.72 4.80 -13.07
N TYR A 203 5.21 4.06 -12.11
CA TYR A 203 4.94 4.46 -10.74
C TYR A 203 5.48 3.39 -9.80
N LEU A 204 6.42 3.74 -8.94
CA LEU A 204 7.10 2.80 -8.06
C LEU A 204 6.98 3.24 -6.60
N ASP A 205 6.31 2.42 -5.79
CA ASP A 205 6.19 2.62 -4.35
C ASP A 205 7.35 1.91 -3.63
N ILE A 206 8.33 2.70 -3.17
CA ILE A 206 9.59 2.24 -2.59
C ILE A 206 9.72 2.80 -1.17
N PRO A 207 9.18 2.14 -0.13
CA PRO A 207 9.23 2.64 1.25
C PRO A 207 10.66 2.62 1.81
N ILE A 208 11.33 3.77 1.83
CA ILE A 208 12.70 3.88 2.38
C ILE A 208 12.72 4.06 3.90
N GLN A 209 11.67 4.61 4.48
CA GLN A 209 11.43 4.89 5.90
C GLN A 209 12.29 6.05 6.45
N HIS A 210 13.56 6.13 6.12
CA HIS A 210 14.52 7.20 6.45
C HIS A 210 15.68 7.21 5.47
N CYS A 211 16.53 8.26 5.48
CA CYS A 211 17.73 8.33 4.66
C CYS A 211 19.06 8.29 5.46
N ASN A 212 19.01 8.53 6.78
CA ASN A 212 20.21 8.54 7.61
C ASN A 212 20.72 7.11 7.86
N ASP A 213 22.00 6.85 7.56
CA ASP A 213 22.62 5.52 7.63
C ASP A 213 22.61 4.90 9.04
N ALA A 214 22.78 5.72 10.09
CA ALA A 214 22.78 5.23 11.46
C ALA A 214 21.37 4.76 11.87
N ILE A 215 20.35 5.50 11.48
CA ILE A 215 18.94 5.15 11.74
C ILE A 215 18.55 3.93 10.91
N LEU A 216 18.86 3.89 9.62
CA LEU A 216 18.59 2.73 8.75
C LEU A 216 19.21 1.47 9.34
N LYS A 217 20.46 1.52 9.76
CA LYS A 217 21.15 0.40 10.41
C LYS A 217 20.48 0.00 11.74
N ALA A 218 20.13 0.97 12.59
CA ALA A 218 19.44 0.70 13.86
C ALA A 218 18.06 0.06 13.64
N MET A 219 17.38 0.43 12.55
CA MET A 219 16.09 -0.12 12.15
C MET A 219 16.20 -1.45 11.39
N ASN A 220 17.38 -2.06 11.32
CA ASN A 220 17.64 -3.28 10.57
C ASN A 220 17.28 -3.15 9.07
N ARG A 221 17.46 -1.94 8.52
CA ARG A 221 17.42 -1.70 7.08
C ARG A 221 18.81 -1.96 6.50
N ARG A 222 18.84 -2.44 5.26
CA ARG A 222 20.11 -2.82 4.59
C ARG A 222 20.63 -1.73 3.69
N ASP A 223 19.75 -0.82 3.31
CA ASP A 223 20.06 0.30 2.43
C ASP A 223 20.89 1.35 3.16
N THR A 224 21.75 2.04 2.43
CA THR A 224 22.43 3.26 2.84
C THR A 224 21.92 4.45 2.03
N LYS A 225 22.16 5.68 2.49
CA LYS A 225 21.82 6.89 1.74
C LYS A 225 22.44 6.88 0.35
N ALA A 226 23.69 6.45 0.24
CA ALA A 226 24.41 6.41 -1.04
C ALA A 226 23.75 5.42 -2.03
N GLU A 227 23.34 4.24 -1.56
CA GLU A 227 22.64 3.25 -2.38
C GLU A 227 21.26 3.72 -2.79
N LEU A 228 20.52 4.43 -1.92
CA LEU A 228 19.23 5.04 -2.27
C LEU A 228 19.38 6.10 -3.35
N LEU A 229 20.39 6.97 -3.26
CA LEU A 229 20.69 7.99 -4.27
C LEU A 229 21.02 7.35 -5.63
N GLU A 230 21.86 6.31 -5.63
CA GLU A 230 22.22 5.56 -6.84
C GLU A 230 20.98 4.87 -7.46
N LEU A 231 20.14 4.26 -6.62
CA LEU A 231 18.91 3.62 -7.07
C LEU A 231 17.96 4.61 -7.74
N PHE A 232 17.69 5.75 -7.12
CA PHE A 232 16.78 6.76 -7.69
C PHE A 232 17.33 7.36 -8.99
N ALA A 233 18.63 7.61 -9.06
CA ALA A 233 19.28 8.05 -10.30
C ALA A 233 19.14 6.99 -11.41
N LYS A 234 19.35 5.71 -11.09
CA LYS A 234 19.18 4.58 -12.01
C LYS A 234 17.76 4.46 -12.52
N LEU A 235 16.77 4.52 -11.62
CA LEU A 235 15.34 4.43 -11.97
C LEU A 235 14.94 5.56 -12.93
N ARG A 236 15.32 6.81 -12.63
CA ARG A 236 15.04 7.96 -13.51
C ARG A 236 15.71 7.86 -14.87
N ALA A 237 16.91 7.29 -14.93
CA ALA A 237 17.64 7.10 -16.20
C ALA A 237 17.04 6.00 -17.07
N ARG A 238 16.44 4.95 -16.46
CA ARG A 238 15.97 3.76 -17.19
C ARG A 238 14.47 3.72 -17.43
N ILE A 239 13.70 4.43 -16.61
CA ILE A 239 12.21 4.45 -16.71
C ILE A 239 11.79 5.91 -16.97
N PRO A 240 11.57 6.30 -18.24
CA PRO A 240 11.15 7.67 -18.56
C PRO A 240 9.84 8.05 -17.87
N GLY A 241 9.81 9.23 -17.26
CA GLY A 241 8.61 9.71 -16.57
C GLY A 241 8.28 8.95 -15.28
N VAL A 242 9.22 8.23 -14.68
CA VAL A 242 8.95 7.48 -13.44
C VAL A 242 8.51 8.42 -12.31
N VAL A 243 7.41 8.06 -11.67
CA VAL A 243 6.92 8.64 -10.43
C VAL A 243 7.40 7.77 -9.27
N LEU A 244 8.17 8.37 -8.38
CA LEU A 244 8.68 7.70 -7.20
C LEU A 244 7.83 8.06 -5.98
N ARG A 245 7.26 7.03 -5.36
CA ARG A 245 6.54 7.13 -4.10
C ARG A 245 7.37 6.50 -2.98
N THR A 246 7.33 7.11 -1.82
CA THR A 246 7.94 6.54 -0.61
C THR A 246 7.07 6.75 0.62
N SER A 247 7.38 5.98 1.66
CA SER A 247 6.87 6.19 3.02
C SER A 247 8.04 6.46 3.95
N LEU A 248 7.86 7.41 4.86
CA LEU A 248 8.84 7.85 5.86
C LEU A 248 8.28 7.69 7.26
N ILE A 249 9.16 7.45 8.22
CA ILE A 249 8.82 7.43 9.64
C ILE A 249 9.71 8.44 10.34
N THR A 250 9.10 9.44 10.98
CA THR A 250 9.78 10.45 11.80
C THR A 250 9.75 10.08 13.27
N GLY A 251 10.72 10.52 14.03
CA GLY A 251 10.80 10.23 15.46
C GLY A 251 11.27 8.80 15.80
N LEU A 252 11.93 8.14 14.85
CA LEU A 252 12.55 6.84 15.09
C LEU A 252 13.60 6.94 16.21
N PRO A 253 13.86 5.85 16.97
CA PRO A 253 14.98 5.82 17.90
C PRO A 253 16.28 6.29 17.25
N TYR A 254 17.01 7.16 17.96
CA TYR A 254 18.26 7.81 17.52
C TYR A 254 18.11 8.92 16.46
N GLU A 255 16.92 9.32 16.10
CA GLU A 255 16.69 10.47 15.23
C GLU A 255 16.88 11.76 16.03
N ASP A 256 18.08 12.32 15.98
CA ASP A 256 18.35 13.66 16.49
C ASP A 256 17.96 14.75 15.47
N GLU A 257 18.17 16.02 15.85
CA GLU A 257 17.81 17.15 14.96
C GLU A 257 18.59 17.12 13.66
N ALA A 258 19.90 16.78 13.70
CA ALA A 258 20.71 16.72 12.49
C ALA A 258 20.26 15.62 11.52
N ALA A 259 19.84 14.47 12.03
CA ALA A 259 19.30 13.39 11.20
C ALA A 259 17.93 13.75 10.61
N PHE A 260 17.12 14.52 11.33
CA PHE A 260 15.85 15.02 10.83
C PHE A 260 16.05 16.10 9.75
N GLU A 261 16.97 17.05 9.95
CA GLU A 261 17.36 18.05 8.93
C GLU A 261 17.87 17.34 7.67
N GLU A 262 18.73 16.32 7.84
CA GLU A 262 19.23 15.51 6.72
C GLU A 262 18.08 14.85 5.92
N LEU A 263 17.02 14.40 6.58
CA LEU A 263 15.84 13.82 5.91
C LEU A 263 15.08 14.88 5.10
N CYS A 264 14.89 16.07 5.65
CA CYS A 264 14.24 17.19 4.94
C CYS A 264 15.04 17.62 3.70
N ASP A 265 16.36 17.77 3.85
CA ASP A 265 17.27 18.11 2.75
C ASP A 265 17.24 17.05 1.65
N PHE A 266 17.29 15.75 2.04
CA PHE A 266 17.20 14.64 1.12
C PHE A 266 15.92 14.68 0.29
N LEU A 267 14.78 14.99 0.88
CA LEU A 267 13.51 15.11 0.17
C LEU A 267 13.52 16.28 -0.82
N GLY A 268 14.01 17.45 -0.39
CA GLY A 268 14.10 18.63 -1.23
C GLY A 268 15.04 18.42 -2.45
N GLU A 269 16.15 17.68 -2.25
CA GLU A 269 17.09 17.33 -3.30
C GLU A 269 16.57 16.24 -4.24
N GLN A 270 16.00 15.17 -3.67
CA GLN A 270 15.58 14.02 -4.45
C GLN A 270 14.24 14.23 -5.16
N LYS A 271 13.41 15.17 -4.72
CA LYS A 271 12.14 15.52 -5.36
C LYS A 271 11.32 14.26 -5.68
N LEU A 272 11.10 13.43 -4.66
CA LEU A 272 10.21 12.28 -4.80
C LEU A 272 8.77 12.79 -4.93
N GLN A 273 8.08 12.40 -5.98
CA GLN A 273 6.80 13.00 -6.36
C GLN A 273 5.69 12.69 -5.36
N ARG A 274 5.74 11.53 -4.71
CA ARG A 274 4.73 11.09 -3.76
C ARG A 274 5.39 10.62 -2.45
N VAL A 275 5.03 11.20 -1.34
CA VAL A 275 5.57 10.83 -0.01
C VAL A 275 4.44 10.80 1.00
N GLY A 276 4.42 9.76 1.83
CA GLY A 276 3.65 9.72 3.06
C GLY A 276 4.60 9.71 4.26
N ALA A 277 4.41 10.62 5.21
CA ALA A 277 5.17 10.66 6.45
C ALA A 277 4.31 10.26 7.64
N PHE A 278 4.87 9.47 8.54
CA PHE A 278 4.19 8.94 9.71
C PHE A 278 5.06 9.14 10.96
N ALA A 279 4.46 9.61 12.05
CA ALA A 279 5.12 9.61 13.34
C ALA A 279 5.37 8.16 13.81
N TYR A 280 6.55 7.89 14.34
CA TYR A 280 6.87 6.60 14.92
C TYR A 280 5.95 6.25 16.09
N SER A 281 5.27 5.12 15.96
CA SER A 281 4.47 4.53 17.03
C SER A 281 5.18 3.27 17.56
N PRO A 282 5.57 3.23 18.83
CA PRO A 282 6.23 2.06 19.40
C PRO A 282 5.28 0.86 19.43
N GLU A 283 5.56 -0.14 18.62
CA GLU A 283 4.79 -1.36 18.60
C GLU A 283 5.33 -2.38 19.60
N GLU A 284 4.50 -2.78 20.55
CA GLU A 284 4.86 -3.75 21.58
C GLU A 284 5.46 -5.03 20.99
N GLY A 285 6.51 -5.56 21.61
CA GLY A 285 7.21 -6.76 21.16
C GLY A 285 8.28 -6.50 20.09
N THR A 286 8.30 -5.32 19.45
CA THR A 286 9.32 -4.97 18.47
C THR A 286 10.66 -4.58 19.10
N PRO A 287 11.80 -4.80 18.41
CA PRO A 287 13.10 -4.33 18.89
C PRO A 287 13.15 -2.82 19.11
N ALA A 288 12.59 -2.02 18.18
CA ALA A 288 12.63 -0.55 18.29
C ALA A 288 11.86 -0.02 19.50
N ALA A 289 10.78 -0.67 19.92
CA ALA A 289 10.04 -0.29 21.13
C ALA A 289 10.86 -0.43 22.42
N LYS A 290 11.94 -1.22 22.40
CA LYS A 290 12.85 -1.43 23.53
C LYS A 290 14.08 -0.52 23.50
N MET A 291 14.30 0.21 22.39
CA MET A 291 15.45 1.09 22.24
C MET A 291 15.30 2.33 23.12
N LEU A 292 16.44 2.82 23.61
CA LEU A 292 16.57 4.10 24.30
C LEU A 292 16.67 5.24 23.26
N ASN A 293 16.65 6.48 23.72
CA ASN A 293 16.76 7.67 22.87
C ASN A 293 15.64 7.77 21.83
N ARG A 294 14.42 7.51 22.25
CA ARG A 294 13.23 7.75 21.46
C ARG A 294 12.90 9.24 21.45
N VAL A 295 12.47 9.73 20.34
CA VAL A 295 11.88 11.06 20.21
C VAL A 295 10.52 11.05 20.91
N ASP A 296 10.14 12.16 21.52
CA ASP A 296 8.81 12.34 22.11
C ASP A 296 7.72 12.21 21.02
N ALA A 297 6.55 11.70 21.38
CA ALA A 297 5.50 11.43 20.41
C ALA A 297 4.97 12.72 19.74
N ASP A 298 4.84 13.82 20.49
CA ASP A 298 4.37 15.11 19.95
C ASP A 298 5.43 15.69 19.01
N GLU A 299 6.72 15.54 19.34
CA GLU A 299 7.81 15.94 18.47
C GLU A 299 7.89 15.08 17.20
N ALA A 300 7.68 13.75 17.30
CA ALA A 300 7.63 12.86 16.16
C ALA A 300 6.48 13.25 15.21
N GLN A 301 5.33 13.61 15.76
CA GLN A 301 4.18 14.09 15.00
C GLN A 301 4.48 15.44 14.32
N ARG A 302 5.05 16.40 15.05
CA ARG A 302 5.48 17.69 14.49
C ARG A 302 6.47 17.51 13.33
N ARG A 303 7.42 16.58 13.46
CA ARG A 303 8.37 16.26 12.38
C ARG A 303 7.68 15.65 11.17
N ALA A 304 6.68 14.78 11.35
CA ALA A 304 5.90 14.24 10.25
C ALA A 304 5.16 15.35 9.47
N GLU A 305 4.57 16.32 10.18
CA GLU A 305 3.89 17.46 9.58
C GLU A 305 4.86 18.35 8.79
N LEU A 306 6.05 18.65 9.34
CA LEU A 306 7.10 19.40 8.62
C LEU A 306 7.60 18.68 7.36
N VAL A 307 7.77 17.35 7.42
CA VAL A 307 8.10 16.56 6.23
C VAL A 307 7.02 16.70 5.17
N MET A 308 5.75 16.69 5.57
CA MET A 308 4.63 16.86 4.63
C MET A 308 4.56 18.29 4.07
N GLU A 309 4.97 19.32 4.82
CA GLU A 309 5.12 20.69 4.30
C GLU A 309 6.21 20.78 3.22
N VAL A 310 7.37 20.15 3.44
CA VAL A 310 8.43 20.04 2.42
C VAL A 310 7.91 19.30 1.19
N GLN A 311 7.20 18.20 1.41
CA GLN A 311 6.65 17.37 0.35
C GLN A 311 5.57 18.09 -0.47
N SER A 312 4.74 18.91 0.16
CA SER A 312 3.73 19.71 -0.55
C SER A 312 4.37 20.56 -1.64
N GLN A 313 5.49 21.22 -1.35
CA GLN A 313 6.20 22.03 -2.33
C GLN A 313 6.77 21.20 -3.50
N VAL A 314 7.25 19.99 -3.23
CA VAL A 314 7.74 19.07 -4.28
C VAL A 314 6.57 18.59 -5.16
N MET A 315 5.46 18.25 -4.53
CA MET A 315 4.24 17.80 -5.22
C MET A 315 3.65 18.91 -6.10
N ASP A 316 3.59 20.16 -5.59
CA ASP A 316 3.12 21.30 -6.35
C ASP A 316 4.00 21.55 -7.58
N GLN A 317 5.34 21.50 -7.43
CA GLN A 317 6.26 21.60 -8.57
C GLN A 317 6.04 20.48 -9.60
N PHE A 318 5.79 19.26 -9.14
CA PHE A 318 5.48 18.14 -10.03
C PHE A 318 4.16 18.35 -10.76
N ASN A 319 3.10 18.74 -10.06
CA ASN A 319 1.80 19.00 -10.64
C ASN A 319 1.83 20.17 -11.61
N ASP A 320 2.52 21.26 -11.26
CA ASP A 320 2.74 22.41 -12.14
C ASP A 320 3.48 22.03 -13.43
N SER A 321 4.44 21.12 -13.34
CA SER A 321 5.17 20.64 -14.51
C SER A 321 4.31 19.88 -15.52
N ARG A 322 3.13 19.42 -15.09
CA ARG A 322 2.16 18.69 -15.93
C ARG A 322 1.14 19.62 -16.61
N MET A 323 1.18 20.91 -16.30
CA MET A 323 0.26 21.90 -16.88
C MET A 323 0.38 21.95 -18.40
N GLY A 324 -0.74 21.75 -19.09
CA GLY A 324 -0.81 21.70 -20.54
C GLY A 324 -0.56 20.31 -21.16
N ASP A 325 -0.08 19.35 -20.37
CA ASP A 325 0.09 17.97 -20.83
C ASP A 325 -1.27 17.31 -21.09
N THR A 326 -1.32 16.43 -22.07
CA THR A 326 -2.45 15.51 -22.26
C THR A 326 -2.07 14.14 -21.73
N VAL A 327 -2.77 13.72 -20.67
CA VAL A 327 -2.53 12.45 -19.98
C VAL A 327 -3.68 11.48 -20.17
N GLU A 328 -3.38 10.19 -20.14
CA GLU A 328 -4.39 9.15 -20.10
C GLU A 328 -4.92 9.01 -18.67
N VAL A 329 -6.23 9.02 -18.49
CA VAL A 329 -6.92 8.98 -17.21
C VAL A 329 -7.90 7.82 -17.18
N LEU A 330 -7.78 6.96 -16.17
CA LEU A 330 -8.81 5.99 -15.80
C LEU A 330 -9.87 6.71 -14.98
N CYS A 331 -11.09 6.77 -15.48
CA CYS A 331 -12.22 7.40 -14.80
C CYS A 331 -12.65 6.53 -13.60
N ASP A 332 -12.64 7.10 -12.41
CA ASP A 332 -13.14 6.47 -11.17
C ASP A 332 -14.64 6.76 -10.95
N GLY A 333 -15.20 7.77 -11.63
CA GLY A 333 -16.63 8.07 -11.60
C GLY A 333 -16.95 9.57 -11.68
N TRP A 334 -18.17 9.90 -11.28
CA TRP A 334 -18.69 11.28 -11.22
C TRP A 334 -18.72 11.77 -9.79
N ASP A 335 -18.14 12.92 -9.54
CA ASP A 335 -18.26 13.63 -8.26
C ASP A 335 -19.31 14.73 -8.34
N GLY A 336 -20.38 14.56 -7.59
CA GLY A 336 -21.50 15.51 -7.55
C GLY A 336 -21.19 16.81 -6.81
N GLN A 337 -20.14 16.87 -5.99
CA GLN A 337 -19.75 18.08 -5.27
C GLN A 337 -18.98 19.04 -6.19
N SER A 338 -18.00 18.54 -6.89
CA SER A 338 -17.21 19.32 -7.85
C SER A 338 -17.91 19.47 -9.21
N MET A 339 -19.00 18.72 -9.46
CA MET A 339 -19.68 18.63 -10.75
C MET A 339 -18.70 18.24 -11.89
N SER A 340 -17.79 17.31 -11.62
CA SER A 340 -16.74 16.86 -12.52
C SER A 340 -16.65 15.33 -12.51
N TYR A 341 -16.07 14.77 -13.54
CA TYR A 341 -15.55 13.41 -13.48
C TYR A 341 -14.28 13.40 -12.64
N VAL A 342 -14.03 12.33 -11.94
CA VAL A 342 -12.80 12.09 -11.17
C VAL A 342 -12.11 10.85 -11.70
N GLY A 343 -10.80 10.89 -11.77
CA GLY A 343 -10.00 9.75 -12.22
C GLY A 343 -8.54 9.90 -11.87
N ARG A 344 -7.73 9.01 -12.40
CA ARG A 344 -6.29 8.92 -12.11
C ARG A 344 -5.51 8.63 -13.38
N SER A 345 -4.32 9.18 -13.48
CA SER A 345 -3.34 8.74 -14.46
C SER A 345 -2.44 7.63 -13.89
N TYR A 346 -1.44 7.21 -14.66
CA TYR A 346 -0.42 6.30 -14.13
C TYR A 346 0.31 6.85 -12.90
N ALA A 347 0.32 8.17 -12.72
CA ALA A 347 1.06 8.88 -11.66
C ALA A 347 0.31 8.98 -10.33
N GLU A 348 -0.93 8.52 -10.25
CA GLU A 348 -1.76 8.51 -9.06
C GLU A 348 -2.23 7.09 -8.72
N SER A 349 -2.03 6.67 -7.47
CA SER A 349 -2.53 5.39 -6.95
C SER A 349 -3.88 5.58 -6.26
N PRO A 350 -4.84 4.65 -6.44
CA PRO A 350 -6.19 4.81 -5.90
C PRO A 350 -6.20 4.90 -4.37
N GLY A 351 -6.89 5.95 -3.86
CA GLY A 351 -7.11 6.16 -2.43
C GLY A 351 -5.87 6.55 -1.62
N ILE A 352 -4.74 6.81 -2.26
CA ILE A 352 -3.46 7.14 -1.61
C ILE A 352 -2.95 8.51 -2.08
N ASP A 353 -2.97 8.75 -3.40
CA ASP A 353 -2.51 9.98 -4.02
C ASP A 353 -3.71 10.86 -4.42
N GLY A 354 -3.43 12.08 -4.90
CA GLY A 354 -4.44 12.98 -5.42
C GLY A 354 -5.14 12.45 -6.69
N SER A 355 -6.19 13.13 -7.10
CA SER A 355 -7.03 12.79 -8.24
C SER A 355 -6.94 13.83 -9.35
N ILE A 356 -7.45 13.49 -10.52
CA ILE A 356 -7.63 14.37 -11.67
C ILE A 356 -9.13 14.60 -11.84
N TYR A 357 -9.57 15.83 -11.60
CA TYR A 357 -10.96 16.27 -11.87
C TYR A 357 -11.04 16.80 -13.29
N PHE A 358 -11.99 16.32 -14.08
CA PHE A 358 -12.07 16.75 -15.47
C PHE A 358 -13.51 16.91 -15.96
N THR A 359 -13.66 17.80 -16.93
CA THR A 359 -14.93 18.01 -17.64
C THR A 359 -14.93 17.25 -18.96
N SER A 360 -16.12 16.89 -19.45
CA SER A 360 -16.32 16.21 -20.72
C SER A 360 -17.65 16.59 -21.33
N ASP A 361 -17.68 16.84 -22.64
CA ASP A 361 -18.90 17.13 -23.40
C ASP A 361 -19.75 15.88 -23.66
N SER A 362 -19.18 14.70 -23.48
CA SER A 362 -19.86 13.41 -23.62
C SER A 362 -19.76 12.59 -22.34
N PRO A 363 -20.76 11.75 -22.03
CA PRO A 363 -20.72 10.90 -20.86
C PRO A 363 -19.47 10.02 -20.79
N VAL A 364 -18.92 9.83 -19.60
CA VAL A 364 -17.80 8.93 -19.29
C VAL A 364 -18.24 7.99 -18.19
N GLU A 365 -17.99 6.71 -18.34
CA GLU A 365 -18.31 5.72 -17.31
C GLU A 365 -17.09 5.41 -16.43
N ALA A 366 -17.35 4.97 -15.19
CA ALA A 366 -16.28 4.48 -14.34
C ALA A 366 -15.62 3.25 -14.98
N GLY A 367 -14.30 3.29 -15.13
CA GLY A 367 -13.53 2.26 -15.85
C GLY A 367 -13.13 2.64 -17.27
N ASP A 368 -13.67 3.72 -17.83
CA ASP A 368 -13.23 4.24 -19.12
C ASP A 368 -11.85 4.88 -19.03
N PHE A 369 -11.03 4.67 -20.05
CA PHE A 369 -9.81 5.45 -20.28
C PHE A 369 -10.11 6.61 -21.21
N VAL A 370 -9.75 7.81 -20.77
CA VAL A 370 -9.94 9.03 -21.55
C VAL A 370 -8.66 9.86 -21.57
N ARG A 371 -8.47 10.65 -22.60
CA ARG A 371 -7.38 11.61 -22.65
C ARG A 371 -7.84 12.93 -22.04
N VAL A 372 -7.08 13.46 -21.08
CA VAL A 372 -7.39 14.69 -20.38
C VAL A 372 -6.21 15.65 -20.50
N ARG A 373 -6.48 16.85 -20.99
CA ARG A 373 -5.50 17.94 -20.96
C ARG A 373 -5.57 18.62 -19.59
N ILE A 374 -4.46 18.64 -18.89
CA ILE A 374 -4.35 19.29 -17.58
C ILE A 374 -4.39 20.80 -17.72
N THR A 375 -5.31 21.45 -17.02
CA THR A 375 -5.55 22.90 -17.08
C THR A 375 -5.34 23.61 -15.76
N GLY A 376 -5.23 22.88 -14.64
CA GLY A 376 -5.03 23.45 -13.31
C GLY A 376 -4.45 22.43 -12.33
N ALA A 377 -3.86 22.96 -11.25
CA ALA A 377 -3.40 22.21 -10.10
C ALA A 377 -3.74 22.99 -8.84
N MET A 378 -4.31 22.32 -7.82
CA MET A 378 -4.68 22.93 -6.55
C MET A 378 -4.75 21.87 -5.46
N ASP A 379 -4.11 22.14 -4.32
CA ASP A 379 -4.17 21.30 -3.11
C ASP A 379 -3.81 19.82 -3.35
N GLY A 380 -2.83 19.57 -4.24
CA GLY A 380 -2.39 18.22 -4.59
C GLY A 380 -3.23 17.52 -5.67
N GLU A 381 -4.36 18.10 -6.05
CA GLU A 381 -5.26 17.63 -7.10
C GLU A 381 -4.96 18.31 -8.43
N LEU A 382 -5.34 17.67 -9.53
CA LEU A 382 -5.26 18.23 -10.86
C LEU A 382 -6.66 18.46 -11.43
N THR A 383 -6.77 19.47 -12.29
CA THR A 383 -7.99 19.71 -13.06
C THR A 383 -7.68 19.66 -14.56
N GLY A 384 -8.67 19.28 -15.36
CA GLY A 384 -8.48 19.18 -16.80
C GLY A 384 -9.77 19.12 -17.59
N GLU A 385 -9.59 18.99 -18.90
CA GLU A 385 -10.66 18.85 -19.87
C GLU A 385 -10.39 17.63 -20.74
N ARG A 386 -11.40 16.80 -20.94
CA ARG A 386 -11.29 15.67 -21.89
C ARG A 386 -11.01 16.22 -23.29
N THR A 387 -10.10 15.56 -24.01
CA THR A 387 -9.78 15.84 -25.40
C THR A 387 -10.22 14.69 -26.30
N GLU A 388 -10.57 14.97 -27.54
CA GLU A 388 -10.92 13.95 -28.54
C GLU A 388 -9.69 13.40 -29.29
N GLU A 389 -8.48 13.93 -28.99
CA GLU A 389 -7.21 13.55 -29.61
C GLU A 389 -6.33 12.71 -28.70
#